data_d8fc75272f237205fc860b71d93a0789
#
_entry.id   d8fc75272f237205fc860b71d93a0789
#
_cell.length_a   1.000
_cell.length_b   1.000
_cell.length_c   1.000
_cell.angle_alpha   90.00
_cell.angle_beta   90.00
_cell.angle_gamma   90.00
#
_symmetry.space_group_name_H-M   'P 1'
#
loop_
_entity.id
_entity.type
_entity.pdbx_description
1 polymer ?
#
loop_
_entity_poly.entity_id
_entity_poly.type
_entity_poly.pdbx_seq_one_letter_code
_entity_poly.pdbx_strand_id
1 'polypeptide(L)'
;MNHETIAAYIADGKAVLGIEFGSTRIKAVLIGNDHAPIASGDHTWENRLEDGIWTYHLDDVWAGVQDAFAHLQKDVQANYGVTLTNLAAFGVSGMMHGFLAFDENGRQLAQFRTWRNTMTAQAAEKLTALLGFNIPQRWSIAHLVQAMMNGEAIVPQIHRLTTLAGYVHYKLCGKNCLGIGEASGMFPIDSDALDYDQYMLDKVDALAKNYHMPWTLREILPCVLCAGEDAGVMTAEGAKLLDPTGTLQPGCLLYTSP
;
A
#
# COMPACT_ATOMS: atom_id res chain seq x y z
N MET A 1 1.09 -29.59 -9.31
CA MET A 1 2.18 -30.35 -8.62
C MET A 1 1.56 -31.42 -7.71
N ASN A 2 2.27 -32.55 -7.41
CA ASN A 2 1.83 -33.47 -6.36
C ASN A 2 2.19 -32.92 -4.97
N HIS A 3 1.67 -33.54 -3.91
CA HIS A 3 1.80 -33.06 -2.54
C HIS A 3 3.27 -32.98 -2.05
N GLU A 4 4.08 -34.00 -2.31
CA GLU A 4 5.50 -34.04 -1.94
C GLU A 4 6.32 -32.97 -2.69
N THR A 5 5.99 -32.73 -3.96
CA THR A 5 6.63 -31.68 -4.77
C THR A 5 6.31 -30.29 -4.22
N ILE A 6 5.06 -30.05 -3.75
CA ILE A 6 4.69 -28.76 -3.15
C ILE A 6 5.41 -28.57 -1.81
N ALA A 7 5.48 -29.61 -0.96
CA ALA A 7 6.21 -29.54 0.30
C ALA A 7 7.69 -29.17 0.09
N ALA A 8 8.36 -29.84 -0.86
CA ALA A 8 9.75 -29.51 -1.21
C ALA A 8 9.87 -28.07 -1.78
N TYR A 9 8.93 -27.64 -2.61
CA TYR A 9 8.92 -26.29 -3.20
C TYR A 9 8.82 -25.20 -2.13
N ILE A 10 7.98 -25.41 -1.10
CA ILE A 10 7.87 -24.50 0.04
C ILE A 10 9.15 -24.53 0.88
N ALA A 11 9.66 -25.71 1.21
CA ALA A 11 10.87 -25.87 2.03
C ALA A 11 12.10 -25.24 1.37
N ASP A 12 12.19 -25.29 0.03
CA ASP A 12 13.24 -24.64 -0.75
C ASP A 12 13.09 -23.09 -0.85
N GLY A 13 12.04 -22.51 -0.25
CA GLY A 13 11.79 -21.06 -0.29
C GLY A 13 11.40 -20.53 -1.67
N LYS A 14 10.83 -21.37 -2.55
CA LYS A 14 10.49 -21.01 -3.93
C LYS A 14 9.07 -20.45 -4.09
N ALA A 15 8.24 -20.55 -3.05
CA ALA A 15 6.86 -20.10 -3.07
C ALA A 15 6.77 -18.57 -3.05
N VAL A 16 5.73 -18.04 -3.68
CA VAL A 16 5.45 -16.59 -3.75
C VAL A 16 4.21 -16.29 -2.91
N LEU A 17 4.29 -15.24 -2.10
CA LEU A 17 3.22 -14.77 -1.24
C LEU A 17 2.56 -13.53 -1.84
N GLY A 18 1.23 -13.53 -1.94
CA GLY A 18 0.43 -12.34 -2.18
C GLY A 18 -0.43 -12.00 -0.97
N ILE A 19 -0.46 -10.73 -0.58
CA ILE A 19 -1.39 -10.23 0.45
C ILE A 19 -2.27 -9.14 -0.15
N GLU A 20 -3.60 -9.29 0.05
CA GLU A 20 -4.61 -8.34 -0.36
C GLU A 20 -5.29 -7.73 0.87
N PHE A 21 -5.28 -6.41 0.97
CA PHE A 21 -6.06 -5.63 1.92
C PHE A 21 -7.40 -5.22 1.28
N GLY A 22 -8.36 -6.13 1.27
CA GLY A 22 -9.71 -5.85 0.78
C GLY A 22 -10.54 -5.07 1.81
N SER A 23 -11.70 -4.53 1.40
CA SER A 23 -12.53 -3.67 2.27
C SER A 23 -13.17 -4.39 3.48
N THR A 24 -13.30 -5.71 3.43
CA THR A 24 -13.91 -6.52 4.49
C THR A 24 -13.03 -7.66 4.96
N ARG A 25 -11.93 -7.94 4.24
CA ARG A 25 -11.07 -9.09 4.51
C ARG A 25 -9.64 -8.81 4.06
N ILE A 26 -8.68 -9.16 4.90
CA ILE A 26 -7.27 -9.29 4.54
C ILE A 26 -7.04 -10.74 4.15
N LYS A 27 -6.40 -10.99 3.01
CA LYS A 27 -6.12 -12.34 2.51
C LYS A 27 -4.63 -12.50 2.27
N ALA A 28 -4.10 -13.65 2.67
CA ALA A 28 -2.76 -14.11 2.34
C ALA A 28 -2.87 -15.38 1.50
N VAL A 29 -2.21 -15.42 0.34
CA VAL A 29 -2.24 -16.56 -0.58
C VAL A 29 -0.82 -16.91 -0.98
N LEU A 30 -0.46 -18.17 -0.78
CA LEU A 30 0.80 -18.75 -1.25
C LEU A 30 0.56 -19.45 -2.59
N ILE A 31 1.39 -19.17 -3.59
CA ILE A 31 1.29 -19.78 -4.93
C ILE A 31 2.55 -20.56 -5.30
N GLY A 32 2.34 -21.59 -6.11
CA GLY A 32 3.38 -22.43 -6.69
C GLY A 32 3.86 -21.91 -8.06
N ASN A 33 4.71 -22.71 -8.71
CA ASN A 33 5.28 -22.39 -10.01
C ASN A 33 4.25 -22.43 -11.17
N ASP A 34 3.10 -23.04 -10.96
CA ASP A 34 1.97 -23.07 -11.89
C ASP A 34 0.95 -21.95 -11.61
N HIS A 35 1.30 -21.01 -10.72
CA HIS A 35 0.49 -19.90 -10.24
C HIS A 35 -0.83 -20.35 -9.54
N ALA A 36 -0.98 -21.65 -9.25
CA ALA A 36 -2.11 -22.13 -8.47
C ALA A 36 -1.92 -21.84 -6.98
N PRO A 37 -2.99 -21.45 -6.25
CA PRO A 37 -2.96 -21.35 -4.80
C PRO A 37 -2.60 -22.70 -4.17
N ILE A 38 -1.64 -22.71 -3.27
CA ILE A 38 -1.20 -23.91 -2.52
C ILE A 38 -1.53 -23.82 -1.04
N ALA A 39 -1.64 -22.62 -0.49
CA ALA A 39 -2.11 -22.36 0.86
C ALA A 39 -2.72 -20.97 0.96
N SER A 40 -3.58 -20.78 1.95
CA SER A 40 -4.20 -19.46 2.19
C SER A 40 -4.49 -19.22 3.66
N GLY A 41 -4.63 -17.95 4.01
CA GLY A 41 -5.14 -17.50 5.29
C GLY A 41 -5.88 -16.18 5.13
N ASP A 42 -6.77 -15.88 6.04
CA ASP A 42 -7.53 -14.63 5.99
C ASP A 42 -7.88 -14.10 7.38
N HIS A 43 -8.22 -12.80 7.40
CA HIS A 43 -8.71 -12.09 8.56
C HIS A 43 -9.86 -11.17 8.16
N THR A 44 -10.98 -11.23 8.88
CA THR A 44 -12.13 -10.34 8.65
C THR A 44 -11.95 -9.07 9.48
N TRP A 45 -12.10 -7.90 8.83
CA TRP A 45 -12.02 -6.60 9.48
C TRP A 45 -13.10 -5.65 8.98
N GLU A 46 -13.23 -4.49 9.61
CA GLU A 46 -14.29 -3.54 9.29
C GLU A 46 -13.75 -2.13 9.07
N ASN A 47 -14.35 -1.45 8.08
CA ASN A 47 -14.19 -0.01 7.90
C ASN A 47 -15.05 0.72 8.95
N ARG A 48 -14.42 1.56 9.78
CA ARG A 48 -15.09 2.29 10.86
C ARG A 48 -15.48 3.69 10.42
N LEU A 49 -16.62 4.16 10.91
CA LEU A 49 -17.01 5.57 10.78
C LEU A 49 -16.77 6.27 12.12
N GLU A 50 -15.72 7.09 12.17
CA GLU A 50 -15.30 7.81 13.38
C GLU A 50 -15.18 9.30 13.07
N ASP A 51 -15.85 10.15 13.84
CA ASP A 51 -15.90 11.60 13.64
C ASP A 51 -16.30 12.03 12.21
N GLY A 52 -17.16 11.23 11.57
CA GLY A 52 -17.60 11.46 10.19
C GLY A 52 -16.59 11.00 9.12
N ILE A 53 -15.53 10.32 9.49
CA ILE A 53 -14.48 9.80 8.60
C ILE A 53 -14.55 8.28 8.55
N TRP A 54 -14.66 7.72 7.34
CA TRP A 54 -14.47 6.29 7.11
C TRP A 54 -12.98 5.98 7.15
N THR A 55 -12.56 5.14 8.12
CA THR A 55 -11.16 4.86 8.43
C THR A 55 -10.89 3.39 8.73
N TYR A 56 -9.61 2.99 8.68
CA TYR A 56 -9.04 1.81 9.31
C TYR A 56 -7.90 2.26 10.20
N HIS A 57 -7.74 1.66 11.38
CA HIS A 57 -6.59 1.92 12.23
C HIS A 57 -5.38 1.11 11.76
N LEU A 58 -4.20 1.71 11.80
CA LEU A 58 -2.97 1.01 11.37
C LEU A 58 -2.61 -0.18 12.28
N ASP A 59 -3.02 -0.15 13.54
CA ASP A 59 -2.86 -1.29 14.44
C ASP A 59 -3.74 -2.47 14.01
N ASP A 60 -4.97 -2.21 13.52
CA ASP A 60 -5.84 -3.26 12.97
C ASP A 60 -5.27 -3.82 11.66
N VAL A 61 -4.60 -2.99 10.84
CA VAL A 61 -3.90 -3.44 9.63
C VAL A 61 -2.85 -4.49 10.00
N TRP A 62 -2.01 -4.21 10.99
CA TRP A 62 -0.95 -5.15 11.40
C TRP A 62 -1.50 -6.37 12.12
N ALA A 63 -2.43 -6.21 13.04
CA ALA A 63 -3.08 -7.33 13.69
C ALA A 63 -3.76 -8.27 12.67
N GLY A 64 -4.46 -7.70 11.69
CA GLY A 64 -5.16 -8.47 10.68
C GLY A 64 -4.24 -9.19 9.70
N VAL A 65 -3.15 -8.55 9.23
CA VAL A 65 -2.20 -9.22 8.32
C VAL A 65 -1.40 -10.30 9.04
N GLN A 66 -1.04 -10.10 10.29
CA GLN A 66 -0.37 -11.10 11.12
C GLN A 66 -1.26 -12.33 11.34
N ASP A 67 -2.55 -12.12 11.62
CA ASP A 67 -3.51 -13.22 11.78
C ASP A 67 -3.74 -13.97 10.46
N ALA A 68 -3.92 -13.26 9.34
CA ALA A 68 -4.04 -13.87 8.01
C ALA A 68 -2.78 -14.68 7.65
N PHE A 69 -1.58 -14.16 7.94
CA PHE A 69 -0.32 -14.87 7.70
C PHE A 69 -0.17 -16.09 8.62
N ALA A 70 -0.53 -15.99 9.90
CA ALA A 70 -0.51 -17.11 10.82
C ALA A 70 -1.49 -18.25 10.41
N HIS A 71 -2.66 -17.90 9.88
CA HIS A 71 -3.59 -18.87 9.30
C HIS A 71 -2.98 -19.55 8.07
N LEU A 72 -2.34 -18.81 7.19
CA LEU A 72 -1.61 -19.38 6.05
C LEU A 72 -0.50 -20.33 6.48
N GLN A 73 0.31 -19.97 7.50
CA GLN A 73 1.35 -20.86 8.04
C GLN A 73 0.76 -22.17 8.60
N LYS A 74 -0.39 -22.09 9.31
CA LYS A 74 -1.12 -23.29 9.80
C LYS A 74 -1.65 -24.14 8.64
N ASP A 75 -2.16 -23.53 7.58
CA ASP A 75 -2.63 -24.22 6.38
C ASP A 75 -1.49 -24.95 5.67
N VAL A 76 -0.32 -24.30 5.53
CA VAL A 76 0.92 -24.92 5.01
C VAL A 76 1.31 -26.13 5.87
N GLN A 77 1.35 -25.99 7.19
CA GLN A 77 1.73 -27.07 8.09
C GLN A 77 0.74 -28.23 8.04
N ALA A 78 -0.56 -27.95 8.02
CA ALA A 78 -1.61 -28.96 8.01
C ALA A 78 -1.64 -29.77 6.70
N ASN A 79 -1.47 -29.09 5.57
CA ASN A 79 -1.54 -29.73 4.26
C ASN A 79 -0.23 -30.38 3.82
N TYR A 80 0.93 -29.80 4.15
CA TYR A 80 2.22 -30.22 3.60
C TYR A 80 3.23 -30.69 4.64
N GLY A 81 2.96 -30.54 5.94
CA GLY A 81 3.84 -30.97 7.02
C GLY A 81 5.17 -30.19 7.09
N VAL A 82 5.25 -29.03 6.45
CA VAL A 82 6.46 -28.19 6.41
C VAL A 82 6.21 -26.82 7.04
N THR A 83 7.27 -26.18 7.50
CA THR A 83 7.24 -24.83 8.04
C THR A 83 7.63 -23.84 6.96
N LEU A 84 6.82 -22.79 6.77
CA LEU A 84 7.12 -21.71 5.83
C LEU A 84 8.16 -20.76 6.46
N THR A 85 9.40 -20.89 6.08
CA THR A 85 10.52 -20.07 6.60
C THR A 85 11.04 -19.05 5.61
N ASN A 86 10.91 -19.32 4.31
CA ASN A 86 11.44 -18.47 3.25
C ASN A 86 10.42 -18.30 2.13
N LEU A 87 10.50 -17.17 1.44
CA LEU A 87 9.72 -16.83 0.26
C LEU A 87 10.66 -16.46 -0.88
N ALA A 88 10.30 -16.80 -2.12
CA ALA A 88 11.00 -16.32 -3.30
C ALA A 88 10.68 -14.84 -3.54
N ALA A 89 9.41 -14.51 -3.47
CA ALA A 89 8.92 -13.14 -3.67
C ALA A 89 7.64 -12.89 -2.86
N PHE A 90 7.32 -11.60 -2.68
CA PHE A 90 6.16 -11.13 -1.96
C PHE A 90 5.55 -9.92 -2.66
N GLY A 91 4.24 -9.90 -2.80
CA GLY A 91 3.48 -8.77 -3.32
C GLY A 91 2.38 -8.31 -2.37
N VAL A 92 2.17 -6.99 -2.31
CA VAL A 92 1.10 -6.37 -1.53
C VAL A 92 0.13 -5.68 -2.48
N SER A 93 -1.15 -5.97 -2.33
CA SER A 93 -2.26 -5.27 -2.98
C SER A 93 -3.21 -4.73 -1.93
N GLY A 94 -3.91 -3.66 -2.21
CA GLY A 94 -4.86 -3.08 -1.27
C GLY A 94 -5.90 -2.21 -1.93
N MET A 95 -6.82 -1.72 -1.11
CA MET A 95 -7.76 -0.69 -1.53
C MET A 95 -6.97 0.54 -1.96
N MET A 96 -6.99 0.84 -3.25
CA MET A 96 -6.36 2.04 -3.78
C MET A 96 -7.11 3.30 -3.33
N HIS A 97 -6.51 4.45 -3.55
CA HIS A 97 -6.99 5.78 -3.16
C HIS A 97 -6.92 6.06 -1.66
N GLY A 98 -7.41 7.22 -1.27
CA GLY A 98 -7.46 7.68 0.11
C GLY A 98 -6.28 8.57 0.51
N PHE A 99 -6.28 8.97 1.78
CA PHE A 99 -5.30 9.89 2.33
C PHE A 99 -4.66 9.28 3.57
N LEU A 100 -3.41 8.85 3.42
CA LEU A 100 -2.60 8.29 4.49
C LEU A 100 -1.26 9.05 4.51
N ALA A 101 -1.13 9.96 5.48
CA ALA A 101 -0.05 10.94 5.55
C ALA A 101 0.81 10.74 6.80
N PHE A 102 2.13 10.87 6.64
CA PHE A 102 3.12 10.69 7.70
C PHE A 102 4.10 11.86 7.73
N ASP A 103 4.60 12.18 8.93
CA ASP A 103 5.71 13.12 9.12
C ASP A 103 7.08 12.47 8.82
N GLU A 104 8.15 13.23 8.98
CA GLU A 104 9.54 12.78 8.77
C GLU A 104 9.95 11.59 9.68
N ASN A 105 9.34 11.48 10.87
CA ASN A 105 9.59 10.40 11.83
C ASN A 105 8.72 9.18 11.60
N GLY A 106 7.85 9.20 10.55
CA GLY A 106 6.92 8.12 10.23
C GLY A 106 5.68 8.06 11.13
N ARG A 107 5.39 9.13 11.87
CA ARG A 107 4.15 9.24 12.66
C ARG A 107 2.99 9.61 11.73
N GLN A 108 1.88 8.90 11.85
CA GLN A 108 0.64 9.22 11.15
C GLN A 108 0.10 10.58 11.60
N LEU A 109 -0.18 11.46 10.64
CA LEU A 109 -0.57 12.86 10.89
C LEU A 109 -2.07 13.06 11.02
N ALA A 110 -2.88 12.19 10.41
CA ALA A 110 -4.34 12.25 10.45
C ALA A 110 -4.92 10.84 10.39
N GLN A 111 -6.20 10.69 10.73
CA GLN A 111 -6.92 9.44 10.47
C GLN A 111 -6.79 9.06 8.99
N PHE A 112 -6.64 7.78 8.69
CA PHE A 112 -6.66 7.28 7.32
C PHE A 112 -8.04 7.55 6.69
N ARG A 113 -8.10 8.46 5.71
CA ARG A 113 -9.32 8.76 4.95
C ARG A 113 -9.41 7.78 3.79
N THR A 114 -10.30 6.81 3.87
CA THR A 114 -10.46 5.77 2.86
C THR A 114 -11.20 6.28 1.61
N TRP A 115 -11.27 5.46 0.58
CA TRP A 115 -12.00 5.73 -0.66
C TRP A 115 -13.50 6.03 -0.48
N ARG A 116 -14.07 5.69 0.69
CA ARG A 116 -15.48 5.94 1.02
C ARG A 116 -15.77 7.39 1.41
N ASN A 117 -14.74 8.18 1.68
CA ASN A 117 -14.91 9.57 2.08
C ASN A 117 -15.17 10.46 0.87
N THR A 118 -16.22 11.28 0.93
CA THR A 118 -16.66 12.18 -0.15
C THR A 118 -16.53 13.66 0.22
N MET A 119 -15.70 13.99 1.20
CA MET A 119 -15.52 15.35 1.74
C MET A 119 -14.69 16.27 0.84
N THR A 120 -14.27 15.83 -0.34
CA THR A 120 -13.27 16.48 -1.20
C THR A 120 -13.87 17.08 -2.48
N ALA A 121 -15.19 17.33 -2.51
CA ALA A 121 -15.86 17.80 -3.72
C ALA A 121 -15.28 19.12 -4.26
N GLN A 122 -15.02 20.11 -3.39
CA GLN A 122 -14.47 21.41 -3.79
C GLN A 122 -13.05 21.28 -4.35
N ALA A 123 -12.20 20.46 -3.74
CA ALA A 123 -10.85 20.21 -4.21
C ALA A 123 -10.85 19.44 -5.55
N ALA A 124 -11.72 18.44 -5.69
CA ALA A 124 -11.86 17.68 -6.94
C ALA A 124 -12.29 18.56 -8.11
N GLU A 125 -13.27 19.45 -7.91
CA GLU A 125 -13.71 20.44 -8.90
C GLU A 125 -12.57 21.40 -9.28
N LYS A 126 -11.90 21.98 -8.27
CA LYS A 126 -10.77 22.88 -8.47
C LYS A 126 -9.62 22.25 -9.23
N LEU A 127 -9.25 21.02 -8.87
CA LEU A 127 -8.19 20.27 -9.54
C LEU A 127 -8.59 19.89 -10.97
N THR A 128 -9.83 19.46 -11.20
CA THR A 128 -10.32 19.14 -12.53
C THR A 128 -10.24 20.36 -13.46
N ALA A 129 -10.63 21.53 -12.97
CA ALA A 129 -10.52 22.77 -13.74
C ALA A 129 -9.05 23.19 -13.97
N LEU A 130 -8.18 23.06 -12.95
CA LEU A 130 -6.76 23.44 -13.03
C LEU A 130 -5.99 22.55 -14.00
N LEU A 131 -6.23 21.25 -13.96
CA LEU A 131 -5.46 20.26 -14.70
C LEU A 131 -6.05 19.98 -16.10
N GLY A 132 -7.33 20.27 -16.32
CA GLY A 132 -8.05 19.84 -17.53
C GLY A 132 -8.24 18.33 -17.59
N PHE A 133 -8.19 17.66 -16.43
CA PHE A 133 -8.28 16.22 -16.26
C PHE A 133 -9.24 15.90 -15.12
N ASN A 134 -10.13 14.92 -15.29
CA ASN A 134 -11.11 14.57 -14.28
C ASN A 134 -10.45 13.99 -13.03
N ILE A 135 -10.54 14.67 -11.89
CA ILE A 135 -10.01 14.23 -10.60
C ILE A 135 -11.17 13.74 -9.72
N PRO A 136 -11.29 12.43 -9.50
CA PRO A 136 -12.31 11.88 -8.60
C PRO A 136 -12.08 12.27 -7.15
N GLN A 137 -13.18 12.46 -6.39
CA GLN A 137 -13.12 12.86 -4.97
C GLN A 137 -12.33 11.91 -4.09
N ARG A 138 -12.30 10.62 -4.42
CA ARG A 138 -11.60 9.58 -3.65
C ARG A 138 -10.08 9.56 -3.83
N TRP A 139 -9.54 10.28 -4.81
CA TRP A 139 -8.10 10.29 -5.07
C TRP A 139 -7.31 10.99 -3.97
N SER A 140 -6.08 10.52 -3.72
CA SER A 140 -5.21 11.07 -2.68
C SER A 140 -4.94 12.56 -2.86
N ILE A 141 -4.75 13.01 -4.11
CA ILE A 141 -4.53 14.43 -4.41
C ILE A 141 -5.75 15.29 -4.07
N ALA A 142 -6.97 14.78 -4.26
CA ALA A 142 -8.18 15.52 -3.90
C ALA A 142 -8.28 15.72 -2.38
N HIS A 143 -7.91 14.69 -1.59
CA HIS A 143 -7.85 14.79 -0.14
C HIS A 143 -6.76 15.75 0.33
N LEU A 144 -5.58 15.73 -0.29
CA LEU A 144 -4.47 16.62 0.04
C LEU A 144 -4.86 18.09 -0.21
N VAL A 145 -5.40 18.38 -1.40
CA VAL A 145 -5.81 19.76 -1.75
C VAL A 145 -6.99 20.21 -0.90
N GLN A 146 -7.93 19.33 -0.55
CA GLN A 146 -9.00 19.71 0.37
C GLN A 146 -8.46 20.05 1.76
N ALA A 147 -7.51 19.27 2.28
CA ALA A 147 -6.85 19.54 3.56
C ALA A 147 -6.09 20.90 3.53
N MET A 148 -5.42 21.22 2.40
CA MET A 148 -4.81 22.54 2.19
C MET A 148 -5.85 23.67 2.22
N MET A 149 -6.97 23.50 1.49
CA MET A 149 -8.05 24.51 1.43
C MET A 149 -8.71 24.72 2.79
N ASN A 150 -8.81 23.68 3.60
CA ASN A 150 -9.33 23.73 4.97
C ASN A 150 -8.32 24.34 5.96
N GLY A 151 -7.06 24.54 5.58
CA GLY A 151 -6.01 25.03 6.49
C GLY A 151 -5.64 24.02 7.58
N GLU A 152 -5.73 22.73 7.29
CA GLU A 152 -5.39 21.69 8.27
C GLU A 152 -3.90 21.78 8.65
N ALA A 153 -3.62 21.95 9.95
CA ALA A 153 -2.27 22.20 10.48
C ALA A 153 -1.27 21.07 10.23
N ILE A 154 -1.75 19.89 9.86
CA ILE A 154 -0.91 18.72 9.56
C ILE A 154 -0.27 18.80 8.16
N VAL A 155 -0.86 19.56 7.23
CA VAL A 155 -0.47 19.52 5.82
C VAL A 155 0.98 19.96 5.59
N PRO A 156 1.49 21.05 6.21
CA PRO A 156 2.89 21.43 6.08
C PRO A 156 3.89 20.42 6.66
N GLN A 157 3.42 19.49 7.51
CA GLN A 157 4.25 18.47 8.17
C GLN A 157 4.36 17.17 7.35
N ILE A 158 3.65 17.07 6.23
CA ILE A 158 3.63 15.86 5.41
C ILE A 158 5.02 15.65 4.79
N HIS A 159 5.63 14.52 5.12
CA HIS A 159 6.86 14.03 4.52
C HIS A 159 6.59 12.85 3.58
N ARG A 160 5.51 12.12 3.81
CA ARG A 160 5.06 11.01 2.95
C ARG A 160 3.55 10.97 2.89
N LEU A 161 3.02 10.93 1.67
CA LEU A 161 1.63 10.64 1.36
C LEU A 161 1.59 9.34 0.56
N THR A 162 0.81 8.36 0.99
CA THR A 162 0.79 7.03 0.36
C THR A 162 -0.59 6.37 0.45
N THR A 163 -0.72 5.19 -0.15
CA THR A 163 -1.88 4.30 -0.02
C THR A 163 -1.64 3.28 1.10
N LEU A 164 -2.67 2.47 1.40
CA LEU A 164 -2.54 1.41 2.39
C LEU A 164 -1.49 0.35 1.97
N ALA A 165 -1.54 -0.12 0.72
CA ALA A 165 -0.56 -1.08 0.22
C ALA A 165 0.85 -0.50 0.20
N GLY A 166 1.00 0.77 -0.22
CA GLY A 166 2.27 1.48 -0.18
C GLY A 166 2.84 1.65 1.23
N TYR A 167 1.98 1.90 2.23
CA TYR A 167 2.40 1.93 3.62
C TYR A 167 2.92 0.57 4.10
N VAL A 168 2.17 -0.50 3.86
CA VAL A 168 2.59 -1.85 4.25
C VAL A 168 3.88 -2.24 3.54
N HIS A 169 3.98 -2.00 2.23
CA HIS A 169 5.18 -2.23 1.45
C HIS A 169 6.40 -1.50 2.04
N TYR A 170 6.26 -0.20 2.29
CA TYR A 170 7.32 0.61 2.91
C TYR A 170 7.78 0.04 4.26
N LYS A 171 6.85 -0.39 5.10
CA LYS A 171 7.16 -0.98 6.42
C LYS A 171 7.90 -2.30 6.31
N LEU A 172 7.70 -3.05 5.22
CA LEU A 172 8.36 -4.33 5.00
C LEU A 172 9.77 -4.20 4.43
N CYS A 173 10.05 -3.20 3.60
CA CYS A 173 11.34 -3.09 2.91
C CYS A 173 12.03 -1.72 2.99
N GLY A 174 11.36 -0.68 3.52
CA GLY A 174 11.91 0.67 3.59
C GLY A 174 11.86 1.47 2.29
N LYS A 175 11.41 0.90 1.16
CA LYS A 175 11.35 1.58 -0.14
C LYS A 175 9.97 2.22 -0.32
N ASN A 176 9.93 3.54 -0.57
CA ASN A 176 8.69 4.30 -0.78
C ASN A 176 8.32 4.30 -2.26
N CYS A 177 7.61 3.27 -2.72
CA CYS A 177 7.19 3.11 -4.11
C CYS A 177 5.80 2.49 -4.22
N LEU A 178 5.18 2.68 -5.37
CA LEU A 178 3.90 2.07 -5.77
C LEU A 178 3.99 1.52 -7.20
N GLY A 179 3.21 0.50 -7.50
CA GLY A 179 2.94 0.12 -8.88
C GLY A 179 2.17 1.22 -9.61
N ILE A 180 2.41 1.35 -10.91
CA ILE A 180 1.81 2.40 -11.74
C ILE A 180 0.28 2.39 -11.69
N GLY A 181 -0.35 1.21 -11.60
CA GLY A 181 -1.80 1.08 -11.46
C GLY A 181 -2.31 1.73 -10.18
N GLU A 182 -1.66 1.48 -9.05
CA GLU A 182 -2.05 2.06 -7.77
C GLU A 182 -1.69 3.56 -7.67
N ALA A 183 -0.53 3.95 -8.19
CA ALA A 183 -0.10 5.35 -8.26
C ALA A 183 -1.08 6.21 -9.07
N SER A 184 -1.71 5.65 -10.12
CA SER A 184 -2.74 6.33 -10.92
C SER A 184 -3.99 6.72 -10.12
N GLY A 185 -4.22 6.10 -8.97
CA GLY A 185 -5.27 6.48 -8.03
C GLY A 185 -4.86 7.56 -7.03
N MET A 186 -3.59 7.93 -7.00
CA MET A 186 -3.09 9.05 -6.19
C MET A 186 -3.03 10.34 -7.00
N PHE A 187 -2.49 10.26 -8.21
CA PHE A 187 -2.26 11.41 -9.11
C PHE A 187 -2.26 10.94 -10.58
N PRO A 188 -2.56 11.83 -11.57
CA PRO A 188 -2.51 11.47 -12.99
C PRO A 188 -1.14 10.94 -13.42
N ILE A 189 -1.17 9.91 -14.26
CA ILE A 189 0.00 9.25 -14.85
C ILE A 189 0.14 9.69 -16.30
N ASP A 190 1.37 10.00 -16.71
CA ASP A 190 1.78 10.08 -18.09
C ASP A 190 2.11 8.66 -18.59
N SER A 191 1.31 8.16 -19.54
CA SER A 191 1.45 6.80 -20.07
C SER A 191 2.70 6.59 -20.91
N ASP A 192 3.30 7.65 -21.45
CA ASP A 192 4.53 7.56 -22.24
C ASP A 192 5.77 7.60 -21.33
N ALA A 193 5.73 8.42 -20.27
CA ALA A 193 6.78 8.49 -19.26
C ALA A 193 6.71 7.33 -18.25
N LEU A 194 5.56 6.65 -18.11
CA LEU A 194 5.26 5.63 -17.11
C LEU A 194 5.50 6.13 -15.68
N ASP A 195 5.17 7.41 -15.44
CA ASP A 195 5.33 8.10 -14.16
C ASP A 195 4.23 9.15 -14.01
N TYR A 196 4.19 9.83 -12.86
CA TYR A 196 3.27 10.97 -12.66
C TYR A 196 3.47 12.04 -13.74
N ASP A 197 2.36 12.58 -14.25
CA ASP A 197 2.38 13.66 -15.24
C ASP A 197 3.07 14.90 -14.67
N GLN A 198 4.28 15.22 -15.17
CA GLN A 198 5.11 16.28 -14.64
C GLN A 198 4.48 17.66 -14.84
N TYR A 199 3.79 17.90 -15.97
CA TYR A 199 3.11 19.18 -16.21
C TYR A 199 1.98 19.40 -15.20
N MET A 200 1.25 18.36 -14.85
CA MET A 200 0.20 18.44 -13.83
C MET A 200 0.77 18.59 -12.42
N LEU A 201 1.91 17.90 -12.11
CA LEU A 201 2.63 18.12 -10.85
C LEU A 201 3.04 19.57 -10.66
N ASP A 202 3.65 20.18 -11.67
CA ASP A 202 4.10 21.58 -11.62
C ASP A 202 2.95 22.55 -11.34
N LYS A 203 1.77 22.29 -11.92
CA LYS A 203 0.56 23.10 -11.67
C LYS A 203 0.09 22.99 -10.22
N VAL A 204 0.08 21.78 -9.65
CA VAL A 204 -0.35 21.57 -8.27
C VAL A 204 0.70 22.08 -7.29
N ASP A 205 1.99 21.97 -7.61
CA ASP A 205 3.07 22.57 -6.81
C ASP A 205 2.97 24.11 -6.79
N ALA A 206 2.61 24.72 -7.93
CA ALA A 206 2.33 26.16 -7.96
C ALA A 206 1.11 26.53 -7.10
N LEU A 207 0.07 25.69 -7.09
CA LEU A 207 -1.07 25.84 -6.18
C LEU A 207 -0.63 25.69 -4.71
N ALA A 208 0.18 24.69 -4.37
CA ALA A 208 0.67 24.42 -3.03
C ALA A 208 1.52 25.59 -2.48
N LYS A 209 2.33 26.23 -3.33
CA LYS A 209 3.08 27.45 -2.97
C LYS A 209 2.17 28.60 -2.54
N ASN A 210 0.99 28.76 -3.15
CA ASN A 210 0.01 29.77 -2.74
C ASN A 210 -0.58 29.51 -1.35
N TYR A 211 -0.50 28.27 -0.88
CA TYR A 211 -0.86 27.86 0.49
C TYR A 211 0.36 27.76 1.42
N HIS A 212 1.54 28.23 0.98
CA HIS A 212 2.80 28.21 1.72
C HIS A 212 3.26 26.82 2.16
N MET A 213 3.01 25.80 1.32
CA MET A 213 3.50 24.45 1.60
C MET A 213 5.02 24.38 1.39
N PRO A 214 5.75 23.73 2.32
CA PRO A 214 7.22 23.68 2.27
C PRO A 214 7.77 22.59 1.35
N TRP A 215 6.93 21.69 0.86
CA TRP A 215 7.26 20.51 0.06
C TRP A 215 6.73 20.64 -1.38
N THR A 216 7.26 19.83 -2.27
CA THR A 216 6.71 19.55 -3.60
C THR A 216 6.03 18.18 -3.61
N LEU A 217 5.15 17.93 -4.58
CA LEU A 217 4.49 16.63 -4.70
C LEU A 217 5.50 15.48 -4.91
N ARG A 218 6.56 15.73 -5.69
CA ARG A 218 7.62 14.72 -5.89
C ARG A 218 8.32 14.30 -4.60
N GLU A 219 8.44 15.19 -3.64
CA GLU A 219 9.07 14.88 -2.35
C GLU A 219 8.20 14.02 -1.45
N ILE A 220 6.88 14.18 -1.53
CA ILE A 220 5.95 13.49 -0.62
C ILE A 220 5.26 12.28 -1.23
N LEU A 221 5.18 12.15 -2.56
CA LEU A 221 4.60 11.01 -3.25
C LEU A 221 5.59 9.84 -3.36
N PRO A 222 5.12 8.58 -3.38
CA PRO A 222 5.95 7.42 -3.67
C PRO A 222 6.49 7.47 -5.11
N CYS A 223 7.65 6.87 -5.37
CA CYS A 223 8.08 6.64 -6.75
C CYS A 223 7.18 5.61 -7.45
N VAL A 224 7.02 5.75 -8.76
CA VAL A 224 6.21 4.86 -9.59
C VAL A 224 7.09 3.76 -10.15
N LEU A 225 6.60 2.52 -10.13
CA LEU A 225 7.26 1.36 -10.71
C LEU A 225 6.29 0.62 -11.64
N CYS A 226 6.83 0.07 -12.72
CA CYS A 226 6.08 -0.85 -13.56
C CYS A 226 6.02 -2.26 -12.95
N ALA A 227 5.04 -3.06 -13.39
CA ALA A 227 4.91 -4.43 -12.94
C ALA A 227 6.19 -5.24 -13.26
N GLY A 228 6.71 -5.97 -12.27
CA GLY A 228 7.93 -6.77 -12.38
C GLY A 228 9.24 -6.04 -12.11
N GLU A 229 9.21 -4.73 -11.88
CA GLU A 229 10.39 -3.99 -11.42
C GLU A 229 10.69 -4.28 -9.95
N ASP A 230 11.99 -4.17 -9.59
CA ASP A 230 12.45 -4.38 -8.23
C ASP A 230 11.90 -3.29 -7.29
N ALA A 231 11.02 -3.69 -6.41
CA ALA A 231 10.41 -2.81 -5.41
C ALA A 231 11.07 -2.94 -4.01
N GLY A 232 12.18 -3.65 -3.91
CA GLY A 232 12.95 -3.80 -2.68
C GLY A 232 13.03 -5.24 -2.17
N VAL A 233 13.67 -5.38 -1.02
CA VAL A 233 13.90 -6.66 -0.35
C VAL A 233 13.36 -6.58 1.08
N MET A 234 12.66 -7.61 1.53
CA MET A 234 12.14 -7.69 2.89
C MET A 234 13.27 -7.60 3.91
N THR A 235 13.17 -6.61 4.81
CA THR A 235 14.13 -6.42 5.90
C THR A 235 13.87 -7.40 7.05
N ALA A 236 14.82 -7.50 7.99
CA ALA A 236 14.63 -8.28 9.20
C ALA A 236 13.48 -7.75 10.07
N GLU A 237 13.36 -6.42 10.15
CA GLU A 237 12.26 -5.75 10.83
C GLU A 237 10.92 -6.01 10.13
N GLY A 238 10.91 -5.97 8.79
CA GLY A 238 9.72 -6.25 7.98
C GLY A 238 9.26 -7.70 8.14
N ALA A 239 10.18 -8.66 8.11
CA ALA A 239 9.86 -10.08 8.33
C ALA A 239 9.26 -10.30 9.73
N LYS A 240 9.87 -9.70 10.77
CA LYS A 240 9.36 -9.78 12.16
C LYS A 240 8.03 -9.05 12.34
N LEU A 241 7.80 -7.98 11.59
CA LEU A 241 6.53 -7.25 11.62
C LEU A 241 5.40 -8.07 11.01
N LEU A 242 5.67 -8.82 9.92
CA LEU A 242 4.70 -9.71 9.30
C LEU A 242 4.50 -10.99 10.14
N ASP A 243 5.59 -11.57 10.61
CA ASP A 243 5.60 -12.80 11.42
C ASP A 243 6.26 -12.56 12.79
N PRO A 244 5.48 -12.18 13.82
CA PRO A 244 6.00 -11.95 15.17
C PRO A 244 6.64 -13.19 15.82
N THR A 245 6.36 -14.39 15.31
CA THR A 245 7.01 -15.62 15.81
C THR A 245 8.50 -15.68 15.47
N GLY A 246 8.92 -14.92 14.44
CA GLY A 246 10.29 -14.90 13.95
C GLY A 246 10.66 -16.11 13.09
N THR A 247 9.68 -16.88 12.64
CA THR A 247 9.89 -18.05 11.79
C THR A 247 10.27 -17.63 10.36
N LEU A 248 9.58 -16.60 9.82
CA LEU A 248 9.85 -16.07 8.49
C LEU A 248 11.20 -15.34 8.44
N GLN A 249 12.05 -15.72 7.49
CA GLN A 249 13.35 -15.10 7.27
C GLN A 249 13.24 -13.90 6.31
N PRO A 250 14.08 -12.87 6.49
CA PRO A 250 14.17 -11.75 5.56
C PRO A 250 14.79 -12.16 4.22
N GLY A 251 14.81 -11.26 3.25
CA GLY A 251 15.58 -11.39 2.01
C GLY A 251 14.77 -11.77 0.78
N CYS A 252 13.44 -12.00 0.89
CA CYS A 252 12.62 -12.20 -0.30
C CYS A 252 12.46 -10.87 -1.08
N LEU A 253 12.37 -10.98 -2.42
CA LEU A 253 12.09 -9.83 -3.29
C LEU A 253 10.66 -9.33 -3.06
N LEU A 254 10.50 -8.00 -3.03
CA LEU A 254 9.18 -7.39 -3.04
C LEU A 254 8.87 -6.85 -4.45
N TYR A 255 7.58 -6.97 -4.81
CA TYR A 255 7.02 -6.39 -6.03
C TYR A 255 5.79 -5.58 -5.68
N THR A 256 5.53 -4.55 -6.48
CA THR A 256 4.29 -3.76 -6.35
C THR A 256 3.15 -4.49 -7.02
N SER A 257 1.91 -4.16 -6.62
CA SER A 257 0.71 -4.50 -7.38
C SER A 257 0.76 -3.84 -8.75
N PRO A 258 0.36 -4.55 -9.82
CA PRO A 258 0.31 -3.98 -11.16
C PRO A 258 -0.69 -2.83 -11.29
#